data_6f06031ca2340ec0dbcadc89ac81e050
#
_entry.id   6f06031ca2340ec0dbcadc89ac81e050
#
_cell.length_a   1.000
_cell.length_b   1.000
_cell.length_c   1.000
_cell.angle_alpha   90.00
_cell.angle_beta   90.00
_cell.angle_gamma   90.00
#
_symmetry.space_group_name_H-M   'P 1'
#
loop_
_entity.id
_entity.type
_entity.pdbx_description
1 polymer ?
#
loop_
_entity_poly.entity_id
_entity_poly.type
_entity_poly.pdbx_seq_one_letter_code
_entity_poly.pdbx_strand_id
1 'polypeptide(L)'
;GDHRDLHSFPTRRSSDLNCVLGNSCEFKNCLLLNDVQVPHFSYVGDSILGNKAHLGAGVICSNLRLDQAEVQVQLSNGSRIGSGLRKLGALVGDGAEVGCNAVLNPGSILGKGSLVMPTLAYRGSLKAHSIAYLNEEVITAPRVD
;
A
#
# COMPACT_ATOMS: atom_id res chain seq x y z
N GLY A 1 -15.22 -30.48 -2.17
CA GLY A 1 -14.17 -30.41 -3.15
C GLY A 1 -13.39 -29.13 -2.94
N ASP A 2 -12.17 -29.29 -2.46
CA ASP A 2 -11.24 -28.23 -2.12
C ASP A 2 -10.66 -27.68 -3.43
N HIS A 3 -11.18 -26.57 -3.91
CA HIS A 3 -10.54 -25.82 -4.99
C HIS A 3 -9.48 -24.90 -4.40
N ARG A 4 -8.36 -25.49 -4.07
CA ARG A 4 -7.12 -24.74 -3.87
C ARG A 4 -6.66 -24.25 -5.23
N ASP A 5 -6.84 -22.97 -5.49
CA ASP A 5 -6.23 -22.31 -6.63
C ASP A 5 -4.73 -22.43 -6.55
N LEU A 6 -4.20 -23.37 -7.31
CA LEU A 6 -2.77 -23.66 -7.45
C LEU A 6 -2.09 -22.63 -8.36
N HIS A 7 -2.30 -21.36 -8.13
CA HIS A 7 -1.43 -20.33 -8.68
C HIS A 7 -0.40 -19.96 -7.64
N SER A 8 0.35 -20.97 -7.22
CA SER A 8 1.50 -20.78 -6.36
C SER A 8 2.67 -20.28 -7.16
N PHE A 9 2.88 -18.98 -7.14
CA PHE A 9 4.20 -18.47 -7.42
C PHE A 9 5.02 -18.50 -6.14
N PRO A 10 6.36 -18.64 -6.22
CA PRO A 10 7.22 -18.61 -5.06
C PRO A 10 7.35 -17.19 -4.55
N THR A 11 6.26 -16.66 -4.05
CA THR A 11 6.22 -15.36 -3.41
C THR A 11 6.24 -15.60 -1.92
N ARG A 12 7.32 -15.15 -1.27
CA ARG A 12 7.37 -15.16 0.18
C ARG A 12 6.32 -14.19 0.71
N ARG A 13 5.25 -14.74 1.24
CA ARG A 13 4.25 -14.01 2.00
C ARG A 13 4.07 -14.70 3.34
N SER A 14 3.97 -13.93 4.39
CA SER A 14 3.55 -14.40 5.69
C SER A 14 2.34 -13.59 6.10
N SER A 15 1.27 -14.25 6.47
CA SER A 15 0.07 -13.62 7.02
C SER A 15 -0.24 -14.24 8.36
N ASP A 16 -0.56 -13.39 9.31
CA ASP A 16 -1.01 -13.79 10.63
C ASP A 16 -2.53 -14.07 10.65
N LEU A 17 -3.13 -14.07 11.83
CA LEU A 17 -4.50 -14.52 12.02
C LEU A 17 -5.53 -13.57 11.38
N ASN A 18 -6.62 -14.15 10.86
CA ASN A 18 -7.84 -13.46 10.41
C ASN A 18 -7.64 -12.47 9.25
N CYS A 19 -6.60 -12.61 8.43
CA CYS A 19 -6.43 -11.75 7.27
C CYS A 19 -7.45 -12.05 6.18
N VAL A 20 -8.02 -11.00 5.59
CA VAL A 20 -8.91 -11.09 4.42
C VAL A 20 -8.11 -10.73 3.17
N LEU A 21 -7.82 -11.74 2.36
CA LEU A 21 -7.14 -11.60 1.08
C LEU A 21 -8.13 -11.92 -0.04
N GLY A 22 -8.56 -10.88 -0.72
CA GLY A 22 -9.64 -11.00 -1.69
C GLY A 22 -9.20 -11.40 -3.09
N ASN A 23 -10.17 -11.43 -3.98
CA ASN A 23 -9.98 -11.86 -5.35
C ASN A 23 -9.12 -10.89 -6.15
N SER A 24 -8.33 -11.44 -7.09
CA SER A 24 -7.47 -10.67 -8.00
C SER A 24 -6.44 -9.79 -7.28
N CYS A 25 -6.04 -10.19 -6.08
CA CYS A 25 -4.94 -9.54 -5.37
C CYS A 25 -3.63 -10.29 -5.62
N GLU A 26 -2.56 -9.56 -5.83
CA GLU A 26 -1.21 -10.11 -5.89
C GLU A 26 -0.40 -9.68 -4.67
N PHE A 27 0.15 -10.66 -3.96
CA PHE A 27 1.03 -10.45 -2.81
C PHE A 27 2.41 -11.01 -3.13
N LYS A 28 3.41 -10.16 -3.12
CA LYS A 28 4.77 -10.55 -3.45
C LYS A 28 5.75 -10.12 -2.37
N ASN A 29 6.38 -11.10 -1.71
CA ASN A 29 7.41 -10.84 -0.71
C ASN A 29 6.94 -9.84 0.37
N CYS A 30 5.81 -10.10 1.00
CA CYS A 30 5.20 -9.21 1.97
C CYS A 30 4.89 -9.91 3.29
N LEU A 31 4.78 -9.12 4.35
CA LEU A 31 4.35 -9.52 5.68
C LEU A 31 3.03 -8.82 6.01
N LEU A 32 2.02 -9.60 6.34
CA LEU A 32 0.71 -9.12 6.78
C LEU A 32 0.52 -9.53 8.24
N LEU A 33 0.32 -8.56 9.12
CA LEU A 33 0.04 -8.85 10.53
C LEU A 33 -1.44 -9.23 10.72
N ASN A 34 -1.91 -9.26 11.97
CA ASN A 34 -3.26 -9.74 12.27
C ASN A 34 -4.37 -8.84 11.72
N ASP A 35 -5.46 -9.45 11.29
CA ASP A 35 -6.69 -8.78 10.85
C ASP A 35 -6.51 -7.82 9.66
N VAL A 36 -5.46 -7.99 8.88
CA VAL A 36 -5.23 -7.18 7.66
C VAL A 36 -6.30 -7.49 6.62
N GLN A 37 -6.82 -6.45 5.98
CA GLN A 37 -7.83 -6.57 4.94
C GLN A 37 -7.34 -5.98 3.61
N VAL A 38 -7.21 -6.84 2.60
CA VAL A 38 -6.92 -6.48 1.20
C VAL A 38 -7.93 -7.20 0.31
N PRO A 39 -9.19 -6.75 0.28
CA PRO A 39 -10.29 -7.55 -0.24
C PRO A 39 -10.40 -7.56 -1.78
N HIS A 40 -9.84 -6.59 -2.51
CA HIS A 40 -10.16 -6.43 -3.92
C HIS A 40 -8.99 -5.96 -4.77
N PHE A 41 -8.63 -6.72 -5.79
CA PHE A 41 -7.72 -6.44 -6.92
C PHE A 41 -6.61 -5.43 -6.63
N SER A 42 -5.85 -5.69 -5.59
CA SER A 42 -4.73 -4.86 -5.14
C SER A 42 -3.38 -5.54 -5.40
N TYR A 43 -2.33 -4.75 -5.52
CA TYR A 43 -0.96 -5.24 -5.57
C TYR A 43 -0.20 -4.84 -4.30
N VAL A 44 0.40 -5.81 -3.63
CA VAL A 44 1.20 -5.61 -2.42
C VAL A 44 2.58 -6.23 -2.63
N GLY A 45 3.56 -5.42 -2.98
CA GLY A 45 4.92 -5.86 -3.24
C GLY A 45 5.91 -5.36 -2.19
N ASP A 46 6.77 -6.26 -1.68
CA ASP A 46 7.88 -5.96 -0.75
C ASP A 46 7.46 -5.02 0.39
N SER A 47 6.30 -5.28 1.00
CA SER A 47 5.62 -4.41 1.95
C SER A 47 5.32 -5.10 3.27
N ILE A 48 5.14 -4.31 4.32
CA ILE A 48 4.66 -4.76 5.62
C ILE A 48 3.36 -4.04 5.94
N LEU A 49 2.29 -4.79 6.21
CA LEU A 49 1.01 -4.25 6.64
C LEU A 49 0.77 -4.58 8.11
N GLY A 50 0.62 -3.55 8.93
CA GLY A 50 0.36 -3.65 10.37
C GLY A 50 -1.01 -4.23 10.71
N ASN A 51 -1.24 -4.50 11.98
CA ASN A 51 -2.50 -5.08 12.45
C ASN A 51 -3.69 -4.21 12.06
N LYS A 52 -4.74 -4.84 11.54
CA LYS A 52 -5.98 -4.15 11.11
C LYS A 52 -5.77 -3.10 10.02
N ALA A 53 -4.65 -3.14 9.31
CA ALA A 53 -4.48 -2.29 8.14
C ALA A 53 -5.47 -2.69 7.05
N HIS A 54 -6.05 -1.71 6.38
CA HIS A 54 -7.03 -1.93 5.33
C HIS A 54 -6.62 -1.23 4.05
N LEU A 55 -6.56 -1.98 2.96
CA LEU A 55 -6.36 -1.44 1.61
C LEU A 55 -7.66 -1.52 0.83
N GLY A 56 -8.17 -0.38 0.38
CA GLY A 56 -9.32 -0.32 -0.51
C GLY A 56 -9.05 -0.98 -1.86
N ALA A 57 -10.10 -1.13 -2.66
CA ALA A 57 -10.01 -1.75 -3.96
C ALA A 57 -9.00 -1.05 -4.89
N GLY A 58 -8.17 -1.82 -5.57
CA GLY A 58 -7.23 -1.29 -6.55
C GLY A 58 -6.02 -0.55 -5.97
N VAL A 59 -5.74 -0.69 -4.68
CA VAL A 59 -4.54 -0.09 -4.08
C VAL A 59 -3.28 -0.77 -4.59
N ILE A 60 -2.28 0.03 -4.91
CA ILE A 60 -0.97 -0.43 -5.35
C ILE A 60 0.09 -0.05 -4.32
N CYS A 61 0.72 -1.05 -3.69
CA CYS A 61 1.96 -0.86 -2.96
C CYS A 61 3.13 -1.08 -3.94
N SER A 62 3.51 -0.01 -4.64
CA SER A 62 4.60 -0.05 -5.62
C SER A 62 5.94 -0.27 -4.92
N ASN A 63 6.74 -1.18 -5.42
CA ASN A 63 7.97 -1.63 -4.78
C ASN A 63 9.25 -1.32 -5.56
N LEU A 64 9.14 -0.85 -6.80
CA LEU A 64 10.28 -0.55 -7.67
C LEU A 64 10.20 0.89 -8.16
N ARG A 65 11.30 1.61 -8.08
CA ARG A 65 11.43 2.95 -8.66
C ARG A 65 11.55 2.86 -10.19
N LEU A 66 11.08 3.88 -10.88
CA LEU A 66 11.17 3.93 -12.35
C LEU A 66 12.63 3.98 -12.85
N ASP A 67 13.51 4.65 -12.11
CA ASP A 67 14.95 4.70 -12.39
C ASP A 67 15.71 3.46 -11.94
N GLN A 68 15.02 2.50 -11.34
CA GLN A 68 15.56 1.25 -10.80
C GLN A 68 16.67 1.42 -9.76
N ALA A 69 16.86 2.61 -9.23
CA ALA A 69 17.82 2.89 -8.17
C ALA A 69 17.34 2.35 -6.81
N GLU A 70 18.24 2.41 -5.83
CA GLU A 70 17.93 2.08 -4.44
C GLU A 70 16.74 2.89 -3.92
N VAL A 71 15.83 2.23 -3.21
CA VAL A 71 14.68 2.91 -2.61
C VAL A 71 15.15 3.73 -1.41
N GLN A 72 14.85 5.02 -1.45
CA GLN A 72 15.08 5.95 -0.35
C GLN A 72 13.83 6.08 0.49
N VAL A 73 13.98 5.96 1.80
CA VAL A 73 12.90 6.16 2.76
C VAL A 73 13.00 7.55 3.34
N GLN A 74 11.94 8.34 3.19
CA GLN A 74 11.85 9.65 3.79
C GLN A 74 11.21 9.52 5.17
N LEU A 75 11.91 9.99 6.21
CA LEU A 75 11.42 9.98 7.57
C LEU A 75 10.53 11.20 7.86
N SER A 76 9.80 11.16 8.96
CA SER A 76 8.87 12.21 9.38
C SER A 76 9.53 13.57 9.65
N ASN A 77 10.82 13.58 9.93
CA ASN A 77 11.63 14.82 10.08
C ASN A 77 12.15 15.36 8.75
N GLY A 78 11.77 14.75 7.61
CA GLY A 78 12.23 15.16 6.27
C GLY A 78 13.56 14.57 5.84
N SER A 79 14.32 13.93 6.73
CA SER A 79 15.57 13.25 6.35
C SER A 79 15.29 12.01 5.50
N ARG A 80 16.28 11.57 4.72
CA ARG A 80 16.21 10.38 3.88
C ARG A 80 17.26 9.37 4.29
N ILE A 81 16.84 8.11 4.28
CA ILE A 81 17.72 6.97 4.57
C ILE A 81 17.68 6.03 3.38
N GLY A 82 18.83 5.57 2.90
CA GLY A 82 18.92 4.49 1.94
C GLY A 82 18.44 3.19 2.57
N SER A 83 17.58 2.47 1.88
CA SER A 83 17.08 1.18 2.38
C SER A 83 18.07 0.03 2.16
N GLY A 84 19.09 0.23 1.36
CA GLY A 84 19.95 -0.86 0.87
C GLY A 84 19.25 -1.80 -0.12
N LEU A 85 18.00 -1.51 -0.49
CA LEU A 85 17.16 -2.37 -1.31
C LEU A 85 16.77 -1.68 -2.62
N ARG A 86 16.82 -2.43 -3.71
CA ARG A 86 16.28 -1.99 -4.99
C ARG A 86 14.75 -2.09 -5.04
N LYS A 87 14.18 -3.01 -4.25
CA LYS A 87 12.74 -3.21 -4.12
C LYS A 87 12.34 -3.08 -2.66
N LEU A 88 11.49 -2.12 -2.39
CA LEU A 88 10.85 -1.89 -1.09
C LEU A 88 9.52 -1.20 -1.35
N GLY A 89 8.44 -1.80 -0.90
CA GLY A 89 7.10 -1.24 -1.01
C GLY A 89 6.78 -0.27 0.12
N ALA A 90 5.65 -0.48 0.76
CA ALA A 90 5.15 0.37 1.83
C ALA A 90 5.26 -0.30 3.20
N LEU A 91 5.49 0.51 4.22
CA LEU A 91 5.36 0.13 5.62
C LEU A 91 4.08 0.78 6.15
N VAL A 92 3.04 -0.02 6.33
CA VAL A 92 1.70 0.47 6.71
C VAL A 92 1.46 0.15 8.18
N GLY A 93 1.27 1.17 8.99
CA GLY A 93 1.06 1.05 10.43
C GLY A 93 -0.28 0.43 10.80
N ASP A 94 -0.40 0.03 12.07
CA ASP A 94 -1.61 -0.58 12.60
C ASP A 94 -2.84 0.32 12.40
N GLY A 95 -3.94 -0.26 11.92
CA GLY A 95 -5.20 0.46 11.72
C GLY A 95 -5.14 1.58 10.69
N ALA A 96 -4.09 1.65 9.88
CA ALA A 96 -4.05 2.60 8.77
C ALA A 96 -4.99 2.14 7.63
N GLU A 97 -5.61 3.11 6.98
CA GLU A 97 -6.53 2.87 5.87
C GLU A 97 -6.08 3.55 4.59
N VAL A 98 -6.16 2.85 3.49
CA VAL A 98 -5.80 3.36 2.17
C VAL A 98 -7.00 3.29 1.25
N GLY A 99 -7.42 4.45 0.76
CA GLY A 99 -8.58 4.57 -0.11
C GLY A 99 -8.40 3.90 -1.48
N CYS A 100 -9.51 3.61 -2.13
CA CYS A 100 -9.53 2.92 -3.41
C CYS A 100 -8.64 3.61 -4.47
N ASN A 101 -7.95 2.80 -5.28
CA ASN A 101 -7.07 3.26 -6.36
C ASN A 101 -5.93 4.21 -5.92
N ALA A 102 -5.62 4.26 -4.65
CA ALA A 102 -4.43 4.96 -4.20
C ALA A 102 -3.16 4.18 -4.55
N VAL A 103 -2.08 4.89 -4.78
CA VAL A 103 -0.76 4.31 -5.04
C VAL A 103 0.19 4.73 -3.92
N LEU A 104 0.72 3.77 -3.20
CA LEU A 104 1.81 4.00 -2.27
C LEU A 104 3.13 3.81 -3.02
N ASN A 105 3.87 4.89 -3.21
CA ASN A 105 5.16 4.85 -3.90
C ASN A 105 6.22 4.10 -3.08
N PRO A 106 7.26 3.55 -3.70
CA PRO A 106 8.30 2.79 -3.00
C PRO A 106 8.89 3.54 -1.81
N GLY A 107 8.97 2.85 -0.66
CA GLY A 107 9.49 3.40 0.58
C GLY A 107 8.52 4.31 1.35
N SER A 108 7.24 4.32 1.00
CA SER A 108 6.21 5.05 1.77
C SER A 108 6.02 4.43 3.15
N ILE A 109 5.87 5.29 4.15
CA ILE A 109 5.54 4.90 5.52
C ILE A 109 4.21 5.55 5.91
N LEU A 110 3.26 4.74 6.35
CA LEU A 110 2.00 5.20 6.93
C LEU A 110 2.00 4.93 8.42
N GLY A 111 1.87 5.97 9.22
CA GLY A 111 1.79 5.86 10.67
C GLY A 111 0.49 5.18 11.13
N LYS A 112 0.49 4.72 12.37
CA LYS A 112 -0.67 4.09 12.99
C LYS A 112 -1.94 4.94 12.85
N GLY A 113 -3.05 4.31 12.44
CA GLY A 113 -4.34 4.97 12.32
C GLY A 113 -4.37 6.15 11.33
N SER A 114 -3.42 6.20 10.40
CA SER A 114 -3.41 7.20 9.34
C SER A 114 -4.34 6.82 8.20
N LEU A 115 -4.67 7.81 7.37
CA LEU A 115 -5.63 7.65 6.29
C LEU A 115 -5.08 8.28 5.01
N VAL A 116 -5.08 7.52 3.93
CA VAL A 116 -4.75 8.01 2.59
C VAL A 116 -6.04 8.03 1.77
N MET A 117 -6.41 9.19 1.27
CA MET A 117 -7.65 9.34 0.50
C MET A 117 -7.59 8.61 -0.84
N PRO A 118 -8.74 8.22 -1.41
CA PRO A 118 -8.80 7.54 -2.70
C PRO A 118 -8.07 8.28 -3.82
N THR A 119 -7.55 7.54 -4.79
CA THR A 119 -6.89 8.03 -6.00
C THR A 119 -5.59 8.82 -5.79
N LEU A 120 -5.11 8.92 -4.57
CA LEU A 120 -3.89 9.64 -4.24
C LEU A 120 -2.63 8.81 -4.52
N ALA A 121 -1.67 9.39 -5.24
CA ALA A 121 -0.31 8.87 -5.33
C ALA A 121 0.53 9.43 -4.15
N TYR A 122 0.67 8.65 -3.09
CA TYR A 122 1.36 9.06 -1.88
C TYR A 122 2.85 8.68 -1.89
N ARG A 123 3.68 9.55 -1.32
CA ARG A 123 5.12 9.32 -1.11
C ARG A 123 5.57 9.95 0.20
N GLY A 124 6.46 9.28 0.92
CA GLY A 124 7.07 9.78 2.15
C GLY A 124 6.47 9.15 3.40
N SER A 125 6.60 9.82 4.54
CA SER A 125 6.09 9.35 5.83
C SER A 125 4.89 10.16 6.27
N LEU A 126 3.76 9.50 6.43
CA LEU A 126 2.54 10.06 7.01
C LEU A 126 2.56 9.81 8.52
N LYS A 127 2.37 10.86 9.31
CA LYS A 127 2.33 10.75 10.76
C LYS A 127 1.13 9.91 11.22
N ALA A 128 1.26 9.29 12.38
CA ALA A 128 0.14 8.59 13.01
C ALA A 128 -1.09 9.51 13.15
N HIS A 129 -2.27 8.95 12.97
CA HIS A 129 -3.56 9.64 13.10
C HIS A 129 -3.69 10.89 12.21
N SER A 130 -3.06 10.87 11.04
CA SER A 130 -3.09 11.96 10.07
C SER A 130 -3.75 11.50 8.77
N ILE A 131 -4.25 12.46 8.00
CA ILE A 131 -4.90 12.22 6.71
C ILE A 131 -4.06 12.84 5.60
N ALA A 132 -3.80 12.06 4.55
CA ALA A 132 -3.24 12.55 3.29
C ALA A 132 -4.35 12.69 2.26
N TYR A 133 -4.51 13.87 1.70
CA TYR A 133 -5.50 14.17 0.66
C TYR A 133 -4.99 15.24 -0.31
N LEU A 134 -5.59 15.30 -1.49
CA LEU A 134 -5.39 16.39 -2.43
C LEU A 134 -6.45 17.47 -2.19
N ASN A 135 -6.02 18.72 -2.15
CA ASN A 135 -6.94 19.87 -2.10
C ASN A 135 -7.19 20.38 -3.53
N GLU A 136 -7.92 19.57 -4.30
CA GLU A 136 -8.27 19.88 -5.70
C GLU A 136 -9.75 20.18 -5.83
N GLU A 137 -10.09 21.20 -6.64
CA GLU A 137 -11.47 21.51 -6.97
C GLU A 137 -11.88 20.74 -8.25
N VAL A 138 -13.08 20.18 -8.24
CA VAL A 138 -13.66 19.58 -9.43
C VAL A 138 -14.24 20.70 -10.30
N ILE A 139 -13.68 20.88 -11.48
CA ILE A 139 -14.19 21.83 -12.48
C ILE A 139 -15.17 21.10 -13.37
N THR A 140 -16.36 21.66 -13.53
CA THR A 140 -17.39 21.15 -14.43
C THR A 140 -17.65 22.13 -15.57
N ALA A 141 -17.85 21.61 -16.75
CA ALA A 141 -18.24 22.38 -17.94
C ALA A 141 -19.35 21.64 -18.71
N PRO A 142 -20.20 22.35 -19.46
CA PRO A 142 -21.13 21.70 -20.37
C PRO A 142 -20.37 20.81 -21.38
N ARG A 143 -20.90 19.63 -21.62
CA ARG A 143 -20.39 18.80 -22.72
C ARG A 143 -20.78 19.42 -24.03
N VAL A 144 -19.81 19.60 -24.92
CA VAL A 144 -20.04 20.00 -26.29
C VAL A 144 -20.15 18.72 -27.12
N ASP A 145 -21.29 18.53 -27.77
CA ASP A 145 -21.56 17.38 -28.68
C ASP A 145 -20.83 17.56 -30.01
#